data_09b286c91b6abc9805255ec504a32b21
#
_entry.id   09b286c91b6abc9805255ec504a32b21
#
_cell.length_a   1.000
_cell.length_b   1.000
_cell.length_c   1.000
_cell.angle_alpha   90.00
_cell.angle_beta   90.00
_cell.angle_gamma   90.00
#
_symmetry.space_group_name_H-M   'P 1'
#
loop_
_entity.id
_entity.type
_entity.pdbx_description
1 polymer ?
#
loop_
_entity_poly.entity_id
_entity_poly.type
_entity_poly.pdbx_seq_one_letter_code
_entity_poly.pdbx_strand_id
1 'polypeptide(L)'
;MTGSDSFKKSLDEEYNFPTEYNFKFIVATKEKNKVVDLLPKAKIAEKKSRNGKYTSLTMTSLMKNSSEILYIYEKASKIKGIISL
;
A
#
# COMPACT_ATOMS: atom_id res chain seq x y z
N MET A 1 -0.35 17.76 -16.01
CA MET A 1 -0.22 17.48 -14.57
C MET A 1 -1.10 16.30 -14.17
N THR A 2 -0.58 15.40 -13.42
CA THR A 2 -1.30 14.20 -13.01
C THR A 2 -1.57 14.21 -11.52
N GLY A 3 -2.50 13.37 -11.08
CA GLY A 3 -2.78 13.19 -9.65
C GLY A 3 -1.58 12.71 -8.86
N SER A 4 -0.64 12.01 -9.52
CA SER A 4 0.59 11.53 -8.88
C SER A 4 1.46 12.67 -8.39
N ASP A 5 1.56 13.75 -9.15
CA ASP A 5 2.38 14.91 -8.76
C ASP A 5 1.82 15.57 -7.51
N SER A 6 0.50 15.74 -7.45
CA SER A 6 -0.15 16.33 -6.27
C SER A 6 0.00 15.43 -5.05
N PHE A 7 -0.16 14.12 -5.24
CA PHE A 7 -0.01 13.17 -4.15
C PHE A 7 1.43 13.16 -3.62
N LYS A 8 2.40 13.14 -4.53
CA LYS A 8 3.81 13.18 -4.14
C LYS A 8 4.12 14.44 -3.32
N LYS A 9 3.62 15.58 -3.76
CA LYS A 9 3.82 16.83 -3.04
C LYS A 9 3.21 16.78 -1.65
N SER A 10 2.00 16.23 -1.52
CA SER A 10 1.36 16.07 -0.22
C SER A 10 2.18 15.19 0.70
N LEU A 11 2.73 14.10 0.18
CA LEU A 11 3.58 13.22 0.98
C LEU A 11 4.84 13.95 1.45
N ASP A 12 5.46 14.71 0.56
CA ASP A 12 6.68 15.45 0.90
C ASP A 12 6.42 16.52 1.96
N GLU A 13 5.22 17.10 1.95
CA GLU A 13 4.83 18.12 2.93
C GLU A 13 4.44 17.52 4.28
N GLU A 14 3.80 16.35 4.30
CA GLU A 14 3.27 15.77 5.52
C GLU A 14 4.27 14.89 6.27
N TYR A 15 5.24 14.34 5.59
CA TYR A 15 6.19 13.41 6.20
C TYR A 15 7.62 13.91 6.11
N ASN A 16 8.36 13.64 7.16
CA ASN A 16 9.81 13.85 7.17
C ASN A 16 10.48 12.52 6.88
N PHE A 17 10.97 12.33 5.65
CA PHE A 17 11.60 11.09 5.25
C PHE A 17 13.03 10.99 5.78
N PRO A 18 13.53 9.77 6.06
CA PRO A 18 12.80 8.50 5.97
C PRO A 18 11.76 8.37 7.10
N THR A 19 10.66 7.69 6.79
CA THR A 19 9.59 7.51 7.77
C THR A 19 8.87 6.18 7.54
N GLU A 20 8.26 5.67 8.60
CA GLU A 20 7.38 4.53 8.45
C GLU A 20 6.08 5.00 7.81
N TYR A 21 5.58 4.21 6.87
CA TYR A 21 4.34 4.52 6.18
C TYR A 21 3.42 3.31 6.22
N ASN A 22 2.14 3.55 6.45
CA ASN A 22 1.12 2.49 6.51
C ASN A 22 0.37 2.44 5.19
N PHE A 23 0.55 1.34 4.47
CA PHE A 23 -0.24 1.06 3.27
C PHE A 23 -1.45 0.25 3.68
N LYS A 24 -2.63 0.65 3.23
CA LYS A 24 -3.86 -0.09 3.51
C LYS A 24 -4.51 -0.52 2.21
N PHE A 25 -4.66 -1.81 2.04
CA PHE A 25 -5.25 -2.39 0.84
C PHE A 25 -6.34 -3.37 1.21
N ILE A 26 -7.35 -3.47 0.35
CA ILE A 26 -8.36 -4.51 0.43
C ILE A 26 -8.30 -5.27 -0.89
N VAL A 27 -8.19 -6.60 -0.81
CA VAL A 27 -8.13 -7.46 -1.98
C VAL A 27 -8.97 -8.71 -1.76
N ALA A 28 -9.33 -9.39 -2.85
CA ALA A 28 -9.85 -10.74 -2.74
C ALA A 28 -8.80 -11.59 -2.03
N THR A 29 -9.23 -12.42 -1.09
CA THR A 29 -8.30 -13.21 -0.28
C THR A 29 -7.34 -14.04 -1.13
N LYS A 30 -7.82 -14.54 -2.26
CA LYS A 30 -6.98 -15.32 -3.19
C LYS A 30 -5.83 -14.50 -3.79
N GLU A 31 -5.92 -13.17 -3.75
CA GLU A 31 -4.89 -12.29 -4.29
C GLU A 31 -3.96 -11.73 -3.18
N LYS A 32 -4.18 -12.13 -1.95
CA LYS A 32 -3.45 -11.61 -0.80
C LYS A 32 -1.93 -11.70 -0.96
N ASN A 33 -1.45 -12.83 -1.44
CA ASN A 33 0.00 -13.02 -1.55
C ASN A 33 0.66 -12.05 -2.51
N LYS A 34 -0.06 -11.62 -3.55
CA LYS A 34 0.47 -10.63 -4.49
C LYS A 34 0.70 -9.29 -3.82
N VAL A 35 -0.17 -8.94 -2.88
CA VAL A 35 -0.03 -7.70 -2.12
C VAL A 35 1.13 -7.80 -1.14
N VAL A 36 1.21 -8.91 -0.41
CA VAL A 36 2.28 -9.13 0.55
C VAL A 36 3.64 -9.07 -0.13
N ASP A 37 3.75 -9.61 -1.35
CA ASP A 37 5.00 -9.62 -2.10
C ASP A 37 5.48 -8.23 -2.50
N LEU A 38 4.63 -7.21 -2.45
CA LEU A 38 5.05 -5.84 -2.74
C LEU A 38 6.03 -5.32 -1.70
N LEU A 39 5.86 -5.75 -0.44
CA LEU A 39 6.69 -5.30 0.67
C LEU A 39 7.00 -6.50 1.58
N PRO A 40 7.88 -7.40 1.15
CA PRO A 40 8.11 -8.65 1.89
C PRO A 40 8.68 -8.44 3.29
N LYS A 41 9.28 -7.29 3.57
CA LYS A 41 9.84 -7.00 4.89
C LYS A 41 8.92 -6.15 5.77
N ALA A 42 7.74 -5.80 5.28
CA ALA A 42 6.82 -4.95 6.03
C ALA A 42 6.20 -5.71 7.20
N LYS A 43 5.82 -4.96 8.22
CA LYS A 43 4.95 -5.50 9.26
C LYS A 43 3.55 -5.55 8.70
N ILE A 44 2.90 -6.69 8.79
CA ILE A 44 1.60 -6.91 8.17
C ILE A 44 0.56 -7.25 9.22
N ALA A 45 -0.53 -6.47 9.22
CA ALA A 45 -1.73 -6.80 9.97
C ALA A 45 -2.82 -7.10 8.96
N GLU A 46 -3.48 -8.23 9.10
CA GLU A 46 -4.52 -8.60 8.16
C GLU A 46 -5.82 -8.92 8.88
N LYS A 47 -6.92 -8.64 8.20
CA LYS A 47 -8.24 -8.94 8.70
C LYS A 47 -9.10 -9.44 7.56
N LYS A 48 -9.66 -10.62 7.71
CA LYS A 48 -10.55 -11.20 6.70
C LYS A 48 -11.97 -10.68 6.90
N SER A 49 -12.70 -10.56 5.79
CA SER A 49 -14.12 -10.25 5.85
C SER A 49 -14.86 -11.44 6.48
N ARG A 50 -16.13 -11.20 6.86
CA ARG A 50 -16.94 -12.20 7.55
C ARG A 50 -16.96 -13.55 6.83
N ASN A 51 -17.10 -13.52 5.50
CA ASN A 51 -17.17 -14.75 4.70
C ASN A 51 -15.81 -15.18 4.16
N GLY A 52 -14.74 -14.48 4.50
CA GLY A 52 -13.39 -14.81 4.05
C GLY A 52 -13.07 -14.48 2.60
N LYS A 53 -13.98 -13.84 1.87
CA LYS A 53 -13.75 -13.50 0.45
C LYS A 53 -12.72 -12.39 0.27
N TYR A 54 -12.66 -11.46 1.20
CA TYR A 54 -11.78 -10.31 1.11
C TYR A 54 -10.87 -10.24 2.31
N THR A 55 -9.70 -9.68 2.10
CA THR A 55 -8.72 -9.47 3.17
C THR A 55 -8.26 -8.03 3.13
N SER A 56 -8.31 -7.38 4.27
CA SER A 56 -7.76 -6.06 4.48
C SER A 56 -6.33 -6.23 5.00
N LEU A 57 -5.39 -5.55 4.38
CA LEU A 57 -3.98 -5.61 4.74
C LEU A 57 -3.48 -4.23 5.11
N THR A 58 -2.91 -4.11 6.29
CA THR A 58 -2.17 -2.91 6.68
C THR A 58 -0.70 -3.29 6.71
N MET A 59 0.08 -2.67 5.83
CA MET A 59 1.49 -2.99 5.67
C MET A 59 2.31 -1.76 6.05
N THR A 60 3.11 -1.89 7.09
CA THR A 60 3.95 -0.80 7.61
C THR A 60 5.39 -1.07 7.24
N SER A 61 6.02 -0.12 6.57
CA SER A 61 7.40 -0.26 6.14
C SER A 61 8.08 1.11 6.13
N LEU A 62 9.39 1.09 6.35
CA LEU A 62 10.19 2.32 6.27
C LEU A 62 10.34 2.72 4.81
N MET A 63 9.93 3.95 4.51
CA MET A 63 10.06 4.53 3.18
C MET A 63 11.11 5.63 3.21
N LYS A 64 12.02 5.61 2.26
CA LYS A 64 13.12 6.58 2.20
C LYS A 64 12.69 7.92 1.63
N ASN A 65 11.69 7.90 0.77
CA ASN A 65 11.18 9.10 0.11
C ASN A 65 9.80 8.82 -0.46
N SER A 66 9.15 9.88 -0.93
CA SER A 66 7.81 9.76 -1.49
C SER A 66 7.77 8.94 -2.77
N SER A 67 8.85 8.93 -3.53
CA SER A 67 8.90 8.14 -4.77
C SER A 67 8.76 6.65 -4.49
N GLU A 68 9.33 6.16 -3.39
CA GLU A 68 9.18 4.77 -3.00
C GLU A 68 7.72 4.43 -2.71
N ILE A 69 7.02 5.34 -2.04
CA ILE A 69 5.59 5.14 -1.74
C ILE A 69 4.78 5.05 -3.03
N LEU A 70 5.03 5.98 -3.95
CA LEU A 70 4.33 5.99 -5.24
C LEU A 70 4.60 4.73 -6.05
N TYR A 71 5.83 4.24 -6.00
CA TYR A 71 6.21 3.02 -6.68
C TYR A 71 5.37 1.83 -6.19
N ILE A 72 5.18 1.73 -4.87
CA ILE A 72 4.38 0.65 -4.29
C ILE A 72 2.92 0.76 -4.74
N TYR A 73 2.35 1.96 -4.71
CA TYR A 73 0.97 2.16 -5.16
C TYR A 73 0.81 1.82 -6.65
N GLU A 74 1.79 2.17 -7.46
CA GLU A 74 1.76 1.86 -8.88
C GLU A 74 1.75 0.34 -9.11
N LYS A 75 2.63 -0.38 -8.42
CA LYS A 75 2.65 -1.84 -8.52
C LYS A 75 1.36 -2.46 -8.01
N ALA A 76 0.85 -1.93 -6.89
CA ALA A 76 -0.39 -2.42 -6.32
C ALA A 76 -1.56 -2.26 -7.28
N SER A 77 -1.59 -1.16 -8.03
CA SER A 77 -2.69 -0.88 -8.95
C SER A 77 -2.86 -1.94 -10.04
N LYS A 78 -1.84 -2.74 -10.27
CA LYS A 78 -1.88 -3.80 -11.26
C LYS A 78 -2.50 -5.09 -10.73
N ILE A 79 -2.75 -5.17 -9.45
CA ILE A 79 -3.38 -6.34 -8.83
C ILE A 79 -4.87 -6.24 -9.04
N LYS A 80 -5.46 -7.30 -9.59
CA LYS A 80 -6.88 -7.30 -9.94
C LYS A 80 -7.76 -7.05 -8.71
N GLY A 81 -8.64 -6.06 -8.83
CA GLY A 81 -9.65 -5.77 -7.81
C GLY A 81 -9.13 -5.15 -6.54
N ILE A 82 -7.87 -4.69 -6.52
CA ILE A 82 -7.32 -4.07 -5.32
C ILE A 82 -7.98 -2.73 -5.03
N ILE A 83 -8.21 -2.46 -3.76
CA ILE A 83 -8.68 -1.16 -3.29
C ILE A 83 -7.63 -0.60 -2.35
N SER A 84 -7.19 0.62 -2.63
CA SER A 84 -6.25 1.34 -1.76
C SER A 84 -7.03 2.31 -0.88
N LEU A 85 -6.74 2.31 0.39
CA LEU A 85 -7.40 3.20 1.35
C LEU A 85 -6.49 4.34 1.80
#